data_72c01520fbf1e351b42e3bf0a452adcc
#
_entry.id   72c01520fbf1e351b42e3bf0a452adcc
#
_cell.length_a   1.000
_cell.length_b   1.000
_cell.length_c   1.000
_cell.angle_alpha   90.00
_cell.angle_beta   90.00
_cell.angle_gamma   90.00
#
_symmetry.space_group_name_H-M   'P 1'
#
loop_
_entity.id
_entity.type
_entity.pdbx_description
1 polymer ?
#
loop_
_entity_poly.entity_id
_entity_poly.type
_entity_poly.pdbx_seq_one_letter_code
_entity_poly.pdbx_strand_id
1 'polypeptide(L)'
;ITHLYNAMPPLHHRDPGPIAAGADAKDCDAEIICDGVHIHPAAVRAAFKLFTKDRMILISDSMMAVGLEDGEYELGGQKVIVKGRLATLESGTIAGSATNLYDCMKTSVQKMEIPLEDAIKCATYNPARSIGILDKAGSIEDGKKADLLLVDHDLNLKAVLLRGKWLKFDL
;
A
#
# COMPACT_ATOMS: atom_id res chain seq x y z
N ILE A 1 5.98 11.70 1.60
CA ILE A 1 6.84 10.84 2.44
C ILE A 1 6.64 9.41 2.00
N THR A 2 7.72 8.73 1.56
CA THR A 2 7.63 7.34 1.15
C THR A 2 7.66 6.39 2.35
N HIS A 3 6.98 5.23 2.25
CA HIS A 3 6.91 4.13 3.24
C HIS A 3 6.91 4.60 4.71
N LEU A 4 5.97 5.46 5.07
CA LEU A 4 5.83 6.08 6.40
C LEU A 4 6.16 5.11 7.54
N TYR A 5 6.92 5.53 8.53
CA TYR A 5 7.52 4.80 9.65
C TYR A 5 8.74 3.93 9.30
N ASN A 6 8.87 3.45 8.07
CA ASN A 6 9.96 2.55 7.70
C ASN A 6 11.20 3.35 7.31
N ALA A 7 12.38 2.88 7.76
CA ALA A 7 13.68 3.50 7.50
C ALA A 7 13.76 5.01 7.85
N MET A 8 13.02 5.45 8.87
CA MET A 8 13.03 6.85 9.36
C MET A 8 13.03 6.90 10.88
N PRO A 9 13.47 8.03 11.49
CA PRO A 9 13.36 8.24 12.93
C PRO A 9 11.91 8.15 13.42
N PRO A 10 11.66 7.61 14.62
CA PRO A 10 10.31 7.50 15.16
C PRO A 10 9.72 8.89 15.49
N LEU A 11 8.39 8.97 15.52
CA LEU A 11 7.69 10.13 16.02
C LEU A 11 7.91 10.24 17.54
N HIS A 12 8.86 11.10 17.95
CA HIS A 12 9.17 11.32 19.34
C HIS A 12 8.71 12.71 19.80
N HIS A 13 8.18 12.81 21.03
CA HIS A 13 7.54 14.05 21.53
C HIS A 13 8.47 15.26 21.70
N ARG A 14 9.78 15.09 21.72
CA ARG A 14 10.80 16.15 21.76
C ARG A 14 11.65 16.26 20.49
N ASP A 15 11.62 15.22 19.65
CA ASP A 15 12.28 15.16 18.35
C ASP A 15 11.36 14.46 17.35
N PRO A 16 10.35 15.17 16.85
CA PRO A 16 9.22 14.55 16.14
C PRO A 16 9.54 14.02 14.75
N GLY A 17 10.67 14.40 14.17
CA GLY A 17 11.19 13.87 12.93
C GLY A 17 10.32 14.11 11.69
N PRO A 18 10.56 13.35 10.61
CA PRO A 18 9.88 13.55 9.34
C PRO A 18 8.37 13.28 9.40
N ILE A 19 7.92 12.42 10.32
CA ILE A 19 6.50 12.05 10.45
C ILE A 19 5.67 13.28 10.83
N ALA A 20 6.09 14.01 11.87
CA ALA A 20 5.37 15.22 12.29
C ALA A 20 5.55 16.35 11.27
N ALA A 21 6.75 16.54 10.73
CA ALA A 21 7.01 17.55 9.71
C ALA A 21 6.08 17.35 8.48
N GLY A 22 5.90 16.13 8.02
CA GLY A 22 4.97 15.83 6.95
C GLY A 22 3.50 15.97 7.34
N ALA A 23 3.15 15.67 8.59
CA ALA A 23 1.78 15.87 9.06
C ALA A 23 1.40 17.37 9.10
N ASP A 24 2.33 18.24 9.48
CA ASP A 24 2.17 19.71 9.50
C ASP A 24 2.20 20.33 8.11
N ALA A 25 2.91 19.74 7.16
CA ALA A 25 2.99 20.21 5.79
C ALA A 25 1.70 19.88 5.01
N LYS A 26 0.91 20.90 4.68
CA LYS A 26 -0.43 20.74 4.07
C LYS A 26 -0.41 20.01 2.72
N ASP A 27 0.65 20.17 1.95
CA ASP A 27 0.82 19.64 0.60
C ASP A 27 1.67 18.35 0.57
N CYS A 28 1.88 17.73 1.72
CA CYS A 28 2.65 16.50 1.83
C CYS A 28 1.73 15.28 1.88
N ASP A 29 1.78 14.43 0.87
CA ASP A 29 1.19 13.10 0.90
C ASP A 29 2.11 12.12 1.66
N ALA A 30 1.53 11.08 2.26
CA ALA A 30 2.26 10.03 2.98
C ALA A 30 1.88 8.65 2.44
N GLU A 31 2.89 7.90 1.99
CA GLU A 31 2.74 6.53 1.53
C GLU A 31 2.89 5.56 2.68
N ILE A 32 2.01 4.57 2.78
CA ILE A 32 2.00 3.62 3.89
C ILE A 32 1.81 2.18 3.41
N ILE A 33 2.56 1.24 3.99
CA ILE A 33 2.50 -0.19 3.70
C ILE A 33 1.52 -0.85 4.68
N CYS A 34 0.40 -1.35 4.16
CA CYS A 34 -0.66 -1.98 4.97
C CYS A 34 -0.72 -3.51 4.79
N ASP A 35 0.41 -4.17 4.70
CA ASP A 35 0.50 -5.64 4.48
C ASP A 35 0.25 -6.49 5.74
N GLY A 36 0.22 -5.85 6.91
CA GLY A 36 0.07 -6.51 8.21
C GLY A 36 1.38 -7.05 8.81
N VAL A 37 2.51 -6.75 8.18
CA VAL A 37 3.86 -7.14 8.60
C VAL A 37 4.67 -5.91 9.03
N HIS A 38 4.73 -4.87 8.19
CA HIS A 38 5.58 -3.69 8.41
C HIS A 38 5.09 -2.81 9.56
N ILE A 39 3.78 -2.64 9.70
CA ILE A 39 3.21 -1.63 10.61
C ILE A 39 2.07 -2.23 11.42
N HIS A 40 2.11 -2.01 12.73
CA HIS A 40 1.03 -2.41 13.61
C HIS A 40 -0.28 -1.66 13.29
N PRO A 41 -1.47 -2.32 13.30
CA PRO A 41 -2.75 -1.68 12.95
C PRO A 41 -3.05 -0.38 13.69
N ALA A 42 -2.69 -0.28 14.97
CA ALA A 42 -2.89 0.95 15.75
C ALA A 42 -2.05 2.12 15.21
N ALA A 43 -0.83 1.86 14.72
CA ALA A 43 0.03 2.88 14.11
C ALA A 43 -0.52 3.33 12.75
N VAL A 44 -1.10 2.41 11.96
CA VAL A 44 -1.80 2.75 10.72
C VAL A 44 -2.99 3.67 11.02
N ARG A 45 -3.85 3.33 11.98
CA ARG A 45 -4.97 4.20 12.37
C ARG A 45 -4.51 5.58 12.90
N ALA A 46 -3.38 5.64 13.61
CA ALA A 46 -2.80 6.91 14.04
C ALA A 46 -2.32 7.75 12.86
N ALA A 47 -1.67 7.13 11.86
CA ALA A 47 -1.26 7.80 10.64
C ALA A 47 -2.45 8.40 9.88
N PHE A 48 -3.56 7.66 9.75
CA PHE A 48 -4.80 8.17 9.15
C PHE A 48 -5.40 9.37 9.90
N LYS A 49 -5.19 9.48 11.22
CA LYS A 49 -5.59 10.67 12.00
C LYS A 49 -4.66 11.86 11.77
N LEU A 50 -3.37 11.62 11.55
CA LEU A 50 -2.38 12.67 11.31
C LEU A 50 -2.48 13.25 9.88
N PHE A 51 -2.54 12.38 8.88
CA PHE A 51 -2.51 12.77 7.46
C PHE A 51 -3.89 12.86 6.83
N THR A 52 -4.92 12.33 7.46
CA THR A 52 -6.27 12.13 6.94
C THR A 52 -6.32 11.24 5.68
N LYS A 53 -7.51 10.74 5.32
CA LYS A 53 -7.72 9.96 4.11
C LYS A 53 -7.37 10.69 2.80
N ASP A 54 -7.27 12.02 2.85
CA ASP A 54 -7.04 12.84 1.65
C ASP A 54 -5.57 12.94 1.29
N ARG A 55 -4.67 12.68 2.24
CA ARG A 55 -3.22 12.71 2.06
C ARG A 55 -2.53 11.35 2.24
N MET A 56 -3.29 10.30 2.61
CA MET A 56 -2.74 8.94 2.69
C MET A 56 -2.74 8.26 1.33
N ILE A 57 -1.66 7.56 1.02
CA ILE A 57 -1.50 6.73 -0.17
C ILE A 57 -1.12 5.31 0.30
N LEU A 58 -1.89 4.31 -0.11
CA LEU A 58 -1.48 2.92 0.11
C LEU A 58 -0.45 2.51 -0.95
N ILE A 59 0.64 1.92 -0.47
CA ILE A 59 1.65 1.28 -1.30
C ILE A 59 1.89 -0.15 -0.83
N SER A 60 2.45 -0.97 -1.67
CA SER A 60 2.90 -2.32 -1.31
C SER A 60 4.39 -2.39 -1.01
N ASP A 61 5.19 -1.52 -1.60
CA ASP A 61 6.66 -1.60 -1.56
C ASP A 61 7.17 -3.00 -1.92
N SER A 62 6.56 -3.57 -2.96
CA SER A 62 6.75 -4.97 -3.35
C SER A 62 8.14 -5.23 -3.89
N MET A 63 8.78 -6.27 -3.39
CA MET A 63 9.99 -6.82 -3.97
C MET A 63 9.68 -7.84 -5.10
N MET A 64 10.72 -8.28 -5.83
CA MET A 64 10.58 -9.19 -6.97
C MET A 64 9.93 -10.55 -6.67
N ALA A 65 9.89 -10.97 -5.40
CA ALA A 65 9.33 -12.26 -4.99
C ALA A 65 7.80 -12.25 -4.81
N VAL A 66 7.13 -11.14 -5.06
CA VAL A 66 5.67 -11.08 -4.96
C VAL A 66 5.01 -12.03 -5.95
N GLY A 67 4.16 -12.93 -5.43
CA GLY A 67 3.48 -13.95 -6.24
C GLY A 67 4.31 -15.18 -6.53
N LEU A 68 5.52 -15.27 -6.00
CA LEU A 68 6.37 -16.45 -6.07
C LEU A 68 6.25 -17.30 -4.78
N GLU A 69 6.76 -18.52 -4.81
CA GLU A 69 6.77 -19.43 -3.66
C GLU A 69 7.73 -18.95 -2.56
N ASP A 70 7.57 -19.50 -1.35
CA ASP A 70 8.51 -19.28 -0.26
C ASP A 70 9.90 -19.75 -0.70
N GLY A 71 10.94 -18.97 -0.37
CA GLY A 71 12.29 -19.28 -0.80
C GLY A 71 13.30 -18.17 -0.59
N GLU A 72 14.44 -18.34 -1.24
CA GLU A 72 15.54 -17.39 -1.22
C GLU A 72 15.53 -16.53 -2.50
N TYR A 73 15.61 -15.22 -2.32
CA TYR A 73 15.60 -14.22 -3.38
C TYR A 73 16.70 -13.19 -3.15
N GLU A 74 16.77 -12.20 -4.00
CA GLU A 74 17.75 -11.12 -3.91
C GLU A 74 17.05 -9.75 -3.95
N LEU A 75 17.54 -8.80 -3.16
CA LEU A 75 17.13 -7.41 -3.21
C LEU A 75 18.38 -6.52 -3.07
N GLY A 76 18.70 -5.76 -4.11
CA GLY A 76 19.86 -4.86 -4.10
C GLY A 76 21.20 -5.54 -3.82
N GLY A 77 21.43 -6.77 -4.29
CA GLY A 77 22.62 -7.55 -4.04
C GLY A 77 22.67 -8.26 -2.68
N GLN A 78 21.57 -8.18 -1.91
CA GLN A 78 21.46 -8.84 -0.61
C GLN A 78 20.50 -10.03 -0.69
N LYS A 79 20.83 -11.12 -0.01
CA LYS A 79 19.98 -12.29 0.11
C LYS A 79 18.78 -11.99 0.98
N VAL A 80 17.59 -12.33 0.50
CA VAL A 80 16.31 -12.20 1.20
C VAL A 80 15.64 -13.54 1.31
N ILE A 81 15.13 -13.86 2.50
CA ILE A 81 14.34 -15.06 2.76
C ILE A 81 12.89 -14.67 2.83
N VAL A 82 12.04 -15.28 1.97
CA VAL A 82 10.60 -15.05 1.93
C VAL A 82 9.88 -16.25 2.53
N LYS A 83 8.98 -15.96 3.50
CA LYS A 83 8.05 -16.91 4.10
C LYS A 83 6.67 -16.27 4.18
N GLY A 84 5.74 -16.71 3.32
CA GLY A 84 4.43 -16.10 3.18
C GLY A 84 4.53 -14.61 2.80
N ARG A 85 4.06 -13.72 3.67
CA ARG A 85 4.12 -12.26 3.45
C ARG A 85 5.39 -11.60 3.99
N LEU A 86 6.19 -12.33 4.76
CA LEU A 86 7.40 -11.82 5.40
C LEU A 86 8.61 -12.05 4.51
N ALA A 87 9.30 -10.96 4.16
CA ALA A 87 10.59 -10.98 3.49
C ALA A 87 11.65 -10.37 4.43
N THR A 88 12.72 -11.09 4.71
CA THR A 88 13.77 -10.64 5.63
C THR A 88 15.16 -10.86 5.06
N LEU A 89 16.06 -9.93 5.37
CA LEU A 89 17.50 -10.16 5.24
C LEU A 89 17.96 -11.24 6.23
N GLU A 90 19.16 -11.77 6.05
CA GLU A 90 19.77 -12.71 7.00
C GLU A 90 19.92 -12.13 8.42
N SER A 91 20.02 -10.80 8.54
CA SER A 91 20.01 -10.07 9.81
C SER A 91 18.67 -10.09 10.55
N GLY A 92 17.59 -10.55 9.91
CA GLY A 92 16.23 -10.47 10.43
C GLY A 92 15.52 -9.15 10.13
N THR A 93 16.18 -8.19 9.47
CA THR A 93 15.54 -6.91 9.05
C THR A 93 14.54 -7.18 7.92
N ILE A 94 13.36 -6.58 8.02
CA ILE A 94 12.36 -6.64 6.94
C ILE A 94 12.92 -5.96 5.70
N ALA A 95 12.82 -6.62 4.55
CA ALA A 95 13.43 -6.21 3.29
C ALA A 95 12.38 -6.15 2.16
N GLY A 96 11.64 -5.05 2.11
CA GLY A 96 10.54 -4.89 1.18
C GLY A 96 9.34 -5.78 1.51
N SER A 97 8.29 -5.68 0.71
CA SER A 97 7.07 -6.47 0.91
C SER A 97 6.99 -7.64 -0.08
N ALA A 98 6.54 -8.80 0.40
CA ALA A 98 6.12 -9.92 -0.43
C ALA A 98 4.62 -9.89 -0.75
N THR A 99 3.97 -8.72 -0.59
CA THR A 99 2.53 -8.53 -0.74
C THR A 99 2.22 -7.54 -1.87
N ASN A 100 1.19 -7.80 -2.68
CA ASN A 100 0.72 -6.86 -3.69
C ASN A 100 -0.18 -5.76 -3.10
N LEU A 101 -0.43 -4.69 -3.88
CA LEU A 101 -1.22 -3.55 -3.42
C LEU A 101 -2.67 -3.91 -3.08
N TYR A 102 -3.29 -4.84 -3.84
CA TYR A 102 -4.66 -5.27 -3.54
C TYR A 102 -4.76 -5.94 -2.17
N ASP A 103 -3.82 -6.80 -1.83
CA ASP A 103 -3.76 -7.45 -0.53
C ASP A 103 -3.45 -6.47 0.61
N CYS A 104 -2.64 -5.44 0.35
CA CYS A 104 -2.43 -4.33 1.29
C CYS A 104 -3.75 -3.58 1.55
N MET A 105 -4.50 -3.23 0.50
CA MET A 105 -5.80 -2.58 0.62
C MET A 105 -6.80 -3.47 1.39
N LYS A 106 -6.92 -4.75 1.02
CA LYS A 106 -7.78 -5.72 1.72
C LYS A 106 -7.41 -5.86 3.20
N THR A 107 -6.11 -5.91 3.52
CA THR A 107 -5.60 -6.00 4.88
C THR A 107 -5.91 -4.73 5.69
N SER A 108 -5.80 -3.55 5.08
CA SER A 108 -6.15 -2.28 5.74
C SER A 108 -7.61 -2.24 6.18
N VAL A 109 -8.52 -2.78 5.36
CA VAL A 109 -9.95 -2.86 5.70
C VAL A 109 -10.21 -3.93 6.76
N GLN A 110 -9.77 -5.17 6.50
CA GLN A 110 -10.16 -6.34 7.30
C GLN A 110 -9.44 -6.44 8.64
N LYS A 111 -8.21 -5.93 8.75
CA LYS A 111 -7.37 -6.08 9.95
C LYS A 111 -7.00 -4.77 10.63
N MET A 112 -7.10 -3.64 9.92
CA MET A 112 -6.68 -2.34 10.46
C MET A 112 -7.84 -1.38 10.67
N GLU A 113 -9.07 -1.80 10.32
CA GLU A 113 -10.32 -1.06 10.54
C GLU A 113 -10.38 0.27 9.76
N ILE A 114 -9.73 0.32 8.61
CA ILE A 114 -9.86 1.47 7.70
C ILE A 114 -11.15 1.30 6.88
N PRO A 115 -12.02 2.31 6.82
CA PRO A 115 -13.22 2.24 6.00
C PRO A 115 -12.91 1.87 4.54
N LEU A 116 -13.74 1.03 3.92
CA LEU A 116 -13.48 0.51 2.57
C LEU A 116 -13.31 1.63 1.53
N GLU A 117 -14.19 2.62 1.55
CA GLU A 117 -14.11 3.77 0.64
C GLU A 117 -12.82 4.57 0.83
N ASP A 118 -12.33 4.71 2.06
CA ASP A 118 -11.08 5.42 2.36
C ASP A 118 -9.88 4.60 1.87
N ALA A 119 -9.87 3.28 2.09
CA ALA A 119 -8.83 2.38 1.61
C ALA A 119 -8.76 2.37 0.07
N ILE A 120 -9.91 2.30 -0.62
CA ILE A 120 -9.97 2.39 -2.09
C ILE A 120 -9.44 3.74 -2.56
N LYS A 121 -9.89 4.85 -1.96
CA LYS A 121 -9.40 6.20 -2.31
C LYS A 121 -7.89 6.30 -2.19
N CYS A 122 -7.33 5.79 -1.08
CA CYS A 122 -5.89 5.80 -0.82
C CYS A 122 -5.09 4.89 -1.78
N ALA A 123 -5.71 3.86 -2.35
CA ALA A 123 -5.07 2.94 -3.29
C ALA A 123 -5.27 3.34 -4.77
N THR A 124 -6.15 4.31 -5.08
CA THR A 124 -6.51 4.66 -6.46
C THR A 124 -6.46 6.16 -6.74
N TYR A 125 -7.38 6.92 -6.17
CA TYR A 125 -7.53 8.36 -6.41
C TYR A 125 -6.31 9.16 -5.93
N ASN A 126 -5.91 8.96 -4.68
CA ASN A 126 -4.82 9.74 -4.10
C ASN A 126 -3.48 9.53 -4.82
N PRO A 127 -3.03 8.29 -5.12
CA PRO A 127 -1.80 8.12 -5.90
C PRO A 127 -1.90 8.72 -7.30
N ALA A 128 -3.05 8.59 -8.00
CA ALA A 128 -3.23 9.18 -9.32
C ALA A 128 -3.17 10.71 -9.28
N ARG A 129 -3.76 11.34 -8.25
CA ARG A 129 -3.65 12.77 -7.99
C ARG A 129 -2.21 13.18 -7.72
N SER A 130 -1.53 12.47 -6.82
CA SER A 130 -0.18 12.81 -6.37
C SER A 130 0.85 12.82 -7.50
N ILE A 131 0.72 11.89 -8.47
CA ILE A 131 1.61 11.83 -9.64
C ILE A 131 1.06 12.53 -10.89
N GLY A 132 -0.08 13.25 -10.76
CA GLY A 132 -0.63 14.08 -11.84
C GLY A 132 -1.26 13.32 -13.01
N ILE A 133 -1.83 12.12 -12.78
CA ILE A 133 -2.53 11.33 -13.81
C ILE A 133 -4.01 11.12 -13.54
N LEU A 134 -4.60 11.92 -12.66
CA LEU A 134 -6.00 11.75 -12.26
C LEU A 134 -6.97 11.96 -13.43
N ASP A 135 -6.56 12.68 -14.47
CA ASP A 135 -7.30 12.81 -15.73
C ASP A 135 -7.39 11.50 -16.53
N LYS A 136 -6.54 10.52 -16.23
CA LYS A 136 -6.41 9.25 -16.97
C LYS A 136 -6.82 8.02 -16.16
N ALA A 137 -6.68 8.06 -14.84
CA ALA A 137 -6.89 6.92 -13.95
C ALA A 137 -7.23 7.36 -12.52
N GLY A 138 -7.58 6.43 -11.63
CA GLY A 138 -7.80 6.69 -10.20
C GLY A 138 -9.26 6.86 -9.79
N SER A 139 -10.18 6.97 -10.74
CA SER A 139 -11.64 7.01 -10.52
C SER A 139 -12.39 6.44 -11.72
N ILE A 140 -13.65 6.09 -11.52
CA ILE A 140 -14.55 5.58 -12.57
C ILE A 140 -15.30 6.78 -13.14
N GLU A 141 -14.82 7.29 -14.26
CA GLU A 141 -15.38 8.44 -14.97
C GLU A 141 -15.21 8.28 -16.49
N ASP A 142 -16.10 8.90 -17.27
CA ASP A 142 -16.05 8.86 -18.73
C ASP A 142 -14.71 9.41 -19.25
N GLY A 143 -14.11 8.69 -20.19
CA GLY A 143 -12.84 9.07 -20.80
C GLY A 143 -11.58 8.55 -20.06
N LYS A 144 -11.72 8.03 -18.86
CA LYS A 144 -10.59 7.40 -18.12
C LYS A 144 -10.35 5.95 -18.55
N LYS A 145 -9.17 5.44 -18.23
CA LYS A 145 -8.81 4.04 -18.49
C LYS A 145 -9.74 3.11 -17.71
N ALA A 146 -10.31 2.13 -18.39
CA ALA A 146 -11.12 1.09 -17.77
C ALA A 146 -10.21 -0.02 -17.21
N ASP A 147 -9.46 0.30 -16.16
CA ASP A 147 -8.66 -0.63 -15.35
C ASP A 147 -9.39 -0.83 -14.02
N LEU A 148 -10.15 -1.93 -13.90
CA LEU A 148 -11.09 -2.16 -12.80
C LEU A 148 -10.90 -3.55 -12.18
N LEU A 149 -11.17 -3.64 -10.89
CA LEU A 149 -11.27 -4.90 -10.17
C LEU A 149 -12.74 -5.14 -9.80
N LEU A 150 -13.25 -6.33 -10.09
CA LEU A 150 -14.53 -6.80 -9.58
C LEU A 150 -14.27 -7.70 -8.36
N VAL A 151 -14.89 -7.36 -7.25
CA VAL A 151 -14.72 -8.09 -5.99
C VAL A 151 -16.06 -8.42 -5.36
N ASP A 152 -16.12 -9.45 -4.52
CA ASP A 152 -17.30 -9.73 -3.70
C ASP A 152 -17.27 -8.93 -2.38
N HIS A 153 -18.29 -9.14 -1.53
CA HIS A 153 -18.42 -8.47 -0.23
C HIS A 153 -17.29 -8.81 0.75
N ASP A 154 -16.65 -9.96 0.58
CA ASP A 154 -15.51 -10.39 1.39
C ASP A 154 -14.18 -9.93 0.80
N LEU A 155 -14.23 -9.06 -0.21
CA LEU A 155 -13.08 -8.58 -0.97
C LEU A 155 -12.29 -9.75 -1.60
N ASN A 156 -12.97 -10.75 -2.14
CA ASN A 156 -12.32 -11.75 -2.99
C ASN A 156 -12.38 -11.27 -4.43
N LEU A 157 -11.24 -11.29 -5.10
CA LEU A 157 -11.12 -10.87 -6.50
C LEU A 157 -11.89 -11.84 -7.39
N LYS A 158 -12.84 -11.33 -8.19
CA LYS A 158 -13.67 -12.12 -9.12
C LYS A 158 -13.25 -11.91 -10.56
N ALA A 159 -12.87 -10.70 -10.93
CA ALA A 159 -12.41 -10.40 -12.27
C ALA A 159 -11.54 -9.15 -12.31
N VAL A 160 -10.71 -9.03 -13.33
CA VAL A 160 -9.93 -7.84 -13.66
C VAL A 160 -10.30 -7.38 -15.06
N LEU A 161 -10.64 -6.11 -15.18
CA LEU A 161 -10.75 -5.40 -16.45
C LEU A 161 -9.46 -4.60 -16.64
N LEU A 162 -8.71 -4.87 -17.70
CA LEU A 162 -7.50 -4.14 -18.05
C LEU A 162 -7.69 -3.47 -19.41
N ARG A 163 -7.64 -2.15 -19.43
CA ARG A 163 -7.87 -1.33 -20.63
C ARG A 163 -9.16 -1.71 -21.39
N GLY A 164 -10.24 -1.93 -20.63
CA GLY A 164 -11.54 -2.32 -21.15
C GLY A 164 -11.66 -3.76 -21.62
N LYS A 165 -10.69 -4.63 -21.34
CA LYS A 165 -10.73 -6.06 -21.68
C LYS A 165 -10.70 -6.91 -20.42
N TRP A 166 -11.63 -7.86 -20.31
CA TRP A 166 -11.61 -8.84 -19.25
C TRP A 166 -10.40 -9.76 -19.37
N LEU A 167 -9.64 -9.87 -18.32
CA LEU A 167 -8.65 -10.94 -18.20
C LEU A 167 -9.38 -12.23 -17.86
N LYS A 168 -8.99 -13.34 -18.50
CA LYS A 168 -9.51 -14.67 -18.14
C LYS A 168 -8.93 -15.05 -16.78
N PHE A 169 -9.81 -15.37 -15.85
CA PHE A 169 -9.48 -16.07 -14.61
C PHE A 169 -10.12 -17.46 -14.71
N ASP A 170 -9.37 -18.48 -14.39
CA ASP A 170 -9.92 -19.77 -14.04
C ASP A 170 -10.49 -19.59 -12.61
N LEU A 171 -11.81 -19.34 -12.54
CA LEU A 171 -12.57 -19.19 -11.29
C LEU A 171 -12.87 -20.55 -10.69
#